data_aca5c255b8e0031b96bbefb098def470
#
_entry.id   aca5c255b8e0031b96bbefb098def470
#
_cell.length_a   1.000
_cell.length_b   1.000
_cell.length_c   1.000
_cell.angle_alpha   90.00
_cell.angle_beta   90.00
_cell.angle_gamma   90.00
#
_symmetry.space_group_name_H-M   'P 1'
#
loop_
_entity.id
_entity.type
_entity.pdbx_description
1 polymer ?
#
loop_
_entity_poly.entity_id
_entity_poly.type
_entity_poly.pdbx_seq_one_letter_code
_entity_poly.pdbx_strand_id
1 'polypeptide(L)'
;MTPEFEFHQRNRDLHPPAYTPIYKTSVLRSPRIPLWSLQNSLSEVTGPAFERDELGPLDNDLVRNYAKNGEPIGEQTIVHGYVFDGNGRTISNTLVEVWQANAGGRYRHRNDTYSAPIDPNFGGCGRMLTDENGYYFFRTVKPGAYPFRNRVNSWRPAHIHFSVFGTGFAQRLITQMYFEGDPLIPHDSIIATIPDKSAADRLTAKLDLNASRPLECLAYRFDIVLRGSRQTLFENKLQGA
;
A
#
# COMPACT_ATOMS: atom_id res chain seq x y z
N MET A 1 31.43 -21.50 6.69
CA MET A 1 30.40 -20.85 7.51
C MET A 1 29.18 -20.67 6.61
N THR A 2 28.16 -21.48 6.80
CA THR A 2 26.85 -21.28 6.16
C THR A 2 26.26 -20.00 6.72
N PRO A 3 25.78 -19.07 5.90
CA PRO A 3 25.09 -17.90 6.44
C PRO A 3 23.83 -18.40 7.16
N GLU A 4 23.78 -18.19 8.47
CA GLU A 4 22.55 -18.31 9.23
C GLU A 4 21.55 -17.31 8.66
N PHE A 5 20.54 -17.78 7.98
CA PHE A 5 19.41 -16.97 7.57
C PHE A 5 18.59 -16.65 8.82
N GLU A 6 18.87 -15.54 9.47
CA GLU A 6 18.01 -15.00 10.52
C GLU A 6 16.72 -14.49 9.88
N PHE A 7 15.66 -15.27 10.03
CA PHE A 7 14.32 -14.78 9.71
C PHE A 7 13.88 -13.81 10.81
N HIS A 8 13.92 -12.51 10.52
CA HIS A 8 13.34 -11.53 11.43
C HIS A 8 11.87 -11.80 11.64
N GLN A 9 11.50 -12.11 12.87
CA GLN A 9 10.10 -12.25 13.24
C GLN A 9 9.40 -10.90 13.10
N ARG A 10 8.12 -10.94 12.69
CA ARG A 10 7.29 -9.74 12.65
C ARG A 10 7.09 -9.23 14.07
N ASN A 11 7.24 -7.92 14.25
CA ASN A 11 6.81 -7.30 15.49
C ASN A 11 5.28 -7.15 15.47
N ARG A 12 4.59 -8.14 16.04
CA ARG A 12 3.12 -8.18 16.04
C ARG A 12 2.48 -7.15 16.96
N ASP A 13 3.23 -6.56 17.88
CA ASP A 13 2.70 -5.55 18.80
C ASP A 13 2.40 -4.23 18.11
N LEU A 14 3.01 -3.99 16.96
CA LEU A 14 2.75 -2.80 16.12
C LEU A 14 1.52 -2.96 15.24
N HIS A 15 1.06 -4.18 14.97
CA HIS A 15 -0.05 -4.43 14.06
C HIS A 15 -1.41 -4.29 14.74
N PRO A 16 -2.43 -3.78 14.01
CA PRO A 16 -3.78 -3.71 14.55
C PRO A 16 -4.31 -5.12 14.84
N PRO A 17 -5.14 -5.29 15.90
CA PRO A 17 -5.80 -6.57 16.15
C PRO A 17 -6.75 -6.89 14.99
N ALA A 18 -6.85 -8.19 14.64
CA ALA A 18 -7.73 -8.65 13.58
C ALA A 18 -9.20 -8.28 13.85
N TYR A 19 -9.62 -8.41 15.10
CA TYR A 19 -10.94 -7.98 15.55
C TYR A 19 -10.86 -6.62 16.24
N THR A 20 -11.45 -5.61 15.62
CA THR A 20 -11.45 -4.24 16.10
C THR A 20 -12.85 -3.63 15.94
N PRO A 21 -13.70 -3.62 16.97
CA PRO A 21 -15.10 -3.16 16.85
C PRO A 21 -15.26 -1.71 16.35
N ILE A 22 -14.29 -0.87 16.61
CA ILE A 22 -14.27 0.52 16.11
C ILE A 22 -14.23 0.57 14.56
N TYR A 23 -13.71 -0.47 13.92
CA TYR A 23 -13.74 -0.67 12.48
C TYR A 23 -14.73 -1.80 12.16
N LYS A 24 -15.99 -1.43 11.85
CA LYS A 24 -17.11 -2.38 11.67
C LYS A 24 -16.84 -3.55 10.75
N THR A 25 -16.08 -3.33 9.68
CA THR A 25 -15.77 -4.37 8.72
C THR A 25 -14.94 -5.50 9.34
N SER A 26 -14.14 -5.22 10.37
CA SER A 26 -13.37 -6.24 11.09
C SER A 26 -14.27 -7.27 11.78
N VAL A 27 -15.42 -6.81 12.30
CA VAL A 27 -16.40 -7.67 12.98
C VAL A 27 -16.93 -8.78 12.06
N LEU A 28 -17.10 -8.46 10.78
CA LEU A 28 -17.63 -9.41 9.77
C LEU A 28 -16.55 -10.31 9.16
N ARG A 29 -15.31 -9.83 9.07
CA ARG A 29 -14.22 -10.49 8.34
C ARG A 29 -13.21 -11.19 9.23
N SER A 30 -13.17 -10.86 10.52
CA SER A 30 -12.20 -11.48 11.42
C SER A 30 -12.51 -12.95 11.64
N PRO A 31 -11.51 -13.83 11.62
CA PRO A 31 -11.67 -15.22 12.03
C PRO A 31 -12.18 -15.29 13.45
N ARG A 32 -13.16 -16.15 13.70
CA ARG A 32 -13.70 -16.40 15.04
C ARG A 32 -12.96 -17.53 15.77
N ILE A 33 -12.17 -18.28 15.03
CA ILE A 33 -11.34 -19.38 15.51
C ILE A 33 -9.90 -18.99 15.24
N PRO A 34 -8.96 -19.21 16.17
CA PRO A 34 -7.55 -18.95 15.97
C PRO A 34 -7.03 -19.60 14.68
N LEU A 35 -6.23 -18.87 13.90
CA LEU A 35 -5.58 -19.42 12.73
C LEU A 35 -4.45 -20.36 13.16
N TRP A 36 -4.36 -21.51 12.50
CA TRP A 36 -3.24 -22.42 12.69
C TRP A 36 -2.00 -21.86 12.01
N SER A 37 -0.91 -21.75 12.75
CA SER A 37 0.41 -21.45 12.19
C SER A 37 1.07 -22.78 11.85
N LEU A 38 1.27 -23.04 10.55
CA LEU A 38 2.05 -24.18 10.08
C LEU A 38 3.54 -23.88 10.21
N GLN A 39 4.36 -24.92 10.46
CA GLN A 39 5.80 -24.77 10.33
C GLN A 39 6.17 -24.51 8.87
N ASN A 40 7.08 -23.55 8.66
CA ASN A 40 7.59 -23.28 7.34
C ASN A 40 8.34 -24.48 6.77
N SER A 41 8.07 -24.80 5.52
CA SER A 41 8.79 -25.82 4.76
C SER A 41 9.83 -25.17 3.87
N LEU A 42 10.72 -25.97 3.26
CA LEU A 42 11.73 -25.46 2.32
C LEU A 42 11.12 -24.74 1.10
N SER A 43 9.90 -25.11 0.71
CA SER A 43 9.18 -24.45 -0.39
C SER A 43 8.76 -23.02 -0.08
N GLU A 44 8.76 -22.62 1.19
CA GLU A 44 8.41 -21.25 1.63
C GLU A 44 9.64 -20.34 1.72
N VAL A 45 10.82 -20.87 1.46
CA VAL A 45 12.07 -20.09 1.40
C VAL A 45 12.21 -19.37 0.06
N THR A 46 11.60 -19.90 -0.99
CA THR A 46 11.63 -19.31 -2.34
C THR A 46 10.32 -18.57 -2.62
N GLY A 47 10.42 -17.31 -3.06
CA GLY A 47 9.28 -16.52 -3.49
C GLY A 47 9.01 -16.65 -4.99
N PRO A 48 7.88 -16.15 -5.47
CA PRO A 48 7.62 -16.04 -6.89
C PRO A 48 8.66 -15.12 -7.53
N ALA A 49 9.23 -15.54 -8.65
CA ALA A 49 10.02 -14.68 -9.50
C ALA A 49 9.07 -13.94 -10.48
N PHE A 50 9.26 -12.64 -10.61
CA PHE A 50 8.56 -11.81 -11.58
C PHE A 50 9.55 -11.34 -12.61
N GLU A 51 9.23 -11.50 -13.89
CA GLU A 51 10.08 -11.08 -14.99
C GLU A 51 9.61 -9.72 -15.53
N ARG A 52 10.57 -8.91 -16.00
CA ARG A 52 10.25 -7.59 -16.57
C ARG A 52 9.38 -7.68 -17.81
N ASP A 53 9.48 -8.76 -18.55
CA ASP A 53 8.71 -9.00 -19.78
C ASP A 53 7.20 -9.18 -19.53
N GLU A 54 6.81 -9.45 -18.29
CA GLU A 54 5.42 -9.53 -17.88
C GLU A 54 4.78 -8.15 -17.65
N LEU A 55 5.58 -7.08 -17.63
CA LEU A 55 5.12 -5.71 -17.42
C LEU A 55 4.99 -4.97 -18.75
N GLY A 56 3.85 -4.31 -18.92
CA GLY A 56 3.65 -3.39 -20.01
C GLY A 56 4.43 -2.07 -19.81
N PRO A 57 4.76 -1.35 -20.89
CA PRO A 57 5.56 -0.12 -20.82
C PRO A 57 4.88 1.03 -20.09
N LEU A 58 3.57 0.94 -19.84
CA LEU A 58 2.78 1.94 -19.15
C LEU A 58 2.21 1.44 -17.81
N ASP A 59 2.60 0.25 -17.35
CA ASP A 59 2.02 -0.34 -16.13
C ASP A 59 2.28 0.50 -14.87
N ASN A 60 3.34 1.30 -14.84
CA ASN A 60 3.64 2.26 -13.78
C ASN A 60 3.18 3.72 -14.09
N ASP A 61 2.46 3.93 -15.18
CA ASP A 61 1.89 5.25 -15.53
C ASP A 61 0.36 5.18 -15.53
N LEU A 62 -0.25 5.37 -14.35
CA LEU A 62 -1.69 5.32 -14.17
C LEU A 62 -2.42 6.48 -14.85
N VAL A 63 -1.69 7.53 -15.25
CA VAL A 63 -2.23 8.64 -16.04
C VAL A 63 -2.53 8.18 -17.47
N ARG A 64 -1.74 7.21 -17.99
CA ARG A 64 -1.79 6.79 -19.38
C ARG A 64 -2.28 5.37 -19.61
N ASN A 65 -2.04 4.46 -18.68
CA ASN A 65 -2.30 3.02 -18.89
C ASN A 65 -3.75 2.67 -19.19
N TYR A 66 -4.69 3.57 -18.87
CA TYR A 66 -6.13 3.39 -19.12
C TYR A 66 -6.73 4.52 -19.96
N ALA A 67 -5.99 5.58 -20.23
CA ALA A 67 -6.48 6.75 -20.94
C ALA A 67 -6.98 6.40 -22.35
N LYS A 68 -8.18 6.90 -22.71
CA LYS A 68 -8.82 6.62 -24.00
C LYS A 68 -8.83 7.85 -24.91
N ASN A 69 -9.34 8.97 -24.40
CA ASN A 69 -9.62 10.16 -25.19
C ASN A 69 -9.12 11.45 -24.50
N GLY A 70 -8.18 11.35 -23.59
CA GLY A 70 -7.63 12.49 -22.85
C GLY A 70 -6.95 12.03 -21.57
N GLU A 71 -6.49 12.99 -20.78
CA GLU A 71 -5.88 12.72 -19.49
C GLU A 71 -6.95 12.58 -18.39
N PRO A 72 -6.67 11.82 -17.31
CA PRO A 72 -7.54 11.77 -16.15
C PRO A 72 -7.60 13.13 -15.45
N ILE A 73 -8.75 13.41 -14.84
CA ILE A 73 -8.98 14.64 -14.07
C ILE A 73 -8.28 14.52 -12.72
N GLY A 74 -7.57 15.55 -12.31
CA GLY A 74 -6.97 15.67 -10.99
C GLY A 74 -5.54 16.18 -10.99
N GLU A 75 -4.98 16.35 -9.79
CA GLU A 75 -3.59 16.72 -9.58
C GLU A 75 -2.67 15.56 -9.95
N GLN A 76 -1.88 15.72 -11.01
CA GLN A 76 -0.88 14.71 -11.36
C GLN A 76 0.16 14.62 -10.25
N THR A 77 0.54 13.39 -9.91
CA THR A 77 1.40 13.10 -8.77
C THR A 77 2.37 11.98 -9.12
N ILE A 78 3.61 12.11 -8.66
CA ILE A 78 4.59 11.03 -8.64
C ILE A 78 4.63 10.44 -7.24
N VAL A 79 4.58 9.12 -7.14
CA VAL A 79 4.89 8.40 -5.91
C VAL A 79 6.12 7.56 -6.15
N HIS A 80 7.09 7.64 -5.24
CA HIS A 80 8.35 6.92 -5.37
C HIS A 80 8.90 6.51 -4.01
N GLY A 81 9.86 5.60 -4.00
CA GLY A 81 10.51 5.14 -2.78
C GLY A 81 11.33 3.89 -3.00
N TYR A 82 11.74 3.29 -1.91
CA TYR A 82 12.53 2.06 -1.89
C TYR A 82 11.81 0.95 -1.13
N VAL A 83 12.03 -0.28 -1.54
CA VAL A 83 11.60 -1.46 -0.79
C VAL A 83 12.82 -2.03 -0.05
N PHE A 84 12.67 -2.22 1.27
CA PHE A 84 13.71 -2.72 2.16
C PHE A 84 13.32 -4.04 2.82
N ASP A 85 14.32 -4.86 3.11
CA ASP A 85 14.21 -5.99 4.02
C ASP A 85 14.24 -5.54 5.50
N GLY A 86 14.13 -6.50 6.44
CA GLY A 86 14.20 -6.21 7.88
C GLY A 86 15.55 -5.72 8.37
N ASN A 87 16.63 -5.88 7.59
CA ASN A 87 17.98 -5.43 7.89
C ASN A 87 18.28 -4.04 7.31
N GLY A 88 17.34 -3.45 6.58
CA GLY A 88 17.52 -2.17 5.90
C GLY A 88 18.26 -2.27 4.57
N ARG A 89 18.38 -3.46 3.98
CA ARG A 89 18.92 -3.64 2.63
C ARG A 89 17.80 -3.47 1.62
N THR A 90 18.09 -2.83 0.51
CA THR A 90 17.12 -2.67 -0.57
C THR A 90 16.88 -4.00 -1.30
N ILE A 91 15.66 -4.19 -1.80
CA ILE A 91 15.24 -5.41 -2.50
C ILE A 91 14.92 -5.07 -3.95
N SER A 92 15.71 -5.62 -4.87
CA SER A 92 15.50 -5.49 -6.31
C SER A 92 14.51 -6.52 -6.85
N ASN A 93 13.96 -6.26 -8.04
CA ASN A 93 13.02 -7.13 -8.75
C ASN A 93 11.81 -7.57 -7.90
N THR A 94 11.38 -6.72 -6.99
CA THR A 94 10.18 -6.93 -6.18
C THR A 94 8.97 -6.34 -6.89
N LEU A 95 7.91 -7.13 -7.06
CA LEU A 95 6.68 -6.65 -7.64
C LEU A 95 5.95 -5.75 -6.63
N VAL A 96 5.65 -4.54 -7.09
CA VAL A 96 4.81 -3.56 -6.41
C VAL A 96 3.56 -3.34 -7.25
N GLU A 97 2.41 -3.68 -6.70
CA GLU A 97 1.10 -3.40 -7.27
C GLU A 97 0.44 -2.27 -6.50
N VAL A 98 -0.25 -1.39 -7.19
CA VAL A 98 -0.97 -0.27 -6.58
C VAL A 98 -2.40 -0.18 -7.10
N TRP A 99 -3.35 0.26 -6.24
CA TRP A 99 -4.70 0.60 -6.66
C TRP A 99 -5.28 1.72 -5.80
N GLN A 100 -6.12 2.55 -6.40
CA GLN A 100 -6.66 3.74 -5.77
C GLN A 100 -8.00 4.19 -6.36
N ALA A 101 -8.68 5.08 -5.66
CA ALA A 101 -9.78 5.86 -6.20
C ALA A 101 -9.28 6.93 -7.18
N ASN A 102 -10.16 7.45 -8.04
CA ASN A 102 -9.87 8.64 -8.84
C ASN A 102 -9.81 9.92 -7.98
N ALA A 103 -9.53 11.06 -8.57
CA ALA A 103 -9.48 12.34 -7.87
C ALA A 103 -10.79 12.74 -7.17
N GLY A 104 -11.93 12.22 -7.63
CA GLY A 104 -13.24 12.40 -6.98
C GLY A 104 -13.52 11.43 -5.82
N GLY A 105 -12.59 10.52 -5.48
CA GLY A 105 -12.78 9.52 -4.44
C GLY A 105 -13.58 8.29 -4.89
N ARG A 106 -13.74 8.08 -6.23
CA ARG A 106 -14.50 6.97 -6.79
C ARG A 106 -13.58 5.86 -7.30
N TYR A 107 -13.81 4.62 -6.86
CA TYR A 107 -13.17 3.44 -7.43
C TYR A 107 -13.87 2.96 -8.70
N ARG A 108 -13.10 2.52 -9.67
CA ARG A 108 -13.62 1.78 -10.82
C ARG A 108 -13.86 0.31 -10.42
N HIS A 109 -14.84 0.11 -9.55
CA HIS A 109 -15.20 -1.21 -9.06
C HIS A 109 -16.71 -1.34 -8.95
N ARG A 110 -17.26 -2.52 -9.35
CA ARG A 110 -18.71 -2.78 -9.38
C ARG A 110 -19.42 -2.60 -8.03
N ASN A 111 -18.70 -2.81 -6.93
CA ASN A 111 -19.26 -2.71 -5.58
C ASN A 111 -19.12 -1.31 -4.97
N ASP A 112 -18.43 -0.39 -5.65
CA ASP A 112 -18.39 0.99 -5.21
C ASP A 112 -19.68 1.70 -5.61
N THR A 113 -20.42 2.20 -4.62
CA THR A 113 -21.71 2.88 -4.80
C THR A 113 -21.63 4.36 -4.47
N TYR A 114 -20.44 4.91 -4.25
CA TYR A 114 -20.27 6.34 -4.00
C TYR A 114 -20.72 7.14 -5.24
N SER A 115 -21.41 8.25 -5.01
CA SER A 115 -22.04 9.05 -6.08
C SER A 115 -21.09 9.90 -6.90
N ALA A 116 -19.79 10.01 -6.51
CA ALA A 116 -18.82 10.72 -7.32
C ALA A 116 -18.68 10.09 -8.73
N PRO A 117 -18.44 10.89 -9.78
CA PRO A 117 -18.34 10.38 -11.14
C PRO A 117 -17.14 9.46 -11.34
N ILE A 118 -17.31 8.46 -12.21
CA ILE A 118 -16.18 7.65 -12.69
C ILE A 118 -15.44 8.46 -13.76
N ASP A 119 -14.13 8.60 -13.60
CA ASP A 119 -13.29 9.20 -14.63
C ASP A 119 -13.09 8.19 -15.79
N PRO A 120 -13.49 8.51 -17.02
CA PRO A 120 -13.38 7.59 -18.16
C PRO A 120 -11.93 7.28 -18.55
N ASN A 121 -10.98 8.16 -18.20
CA ASN A 121 -9.57 8.05 -18.56
C ASN A 121 -8.67 7.51 -17.44
N PHE A 122 -9.25 7.14 -16.28
CA PHE A 122 -8.49 6.65 -15.13
C PHE A 122 -8.90 5.22 -14.75
N GLY A 123 -7.95 4.28 -14.83
CA GLY A 123 -8.13 2.89 -14.42
C GLY A 123 -7.97 2.66 -12.92
N GLY A 124 -7.07 3.40 -12.31
CA GLY A 124 -6.78 3.38 -10.89
C GLY A 124 -5.92 2.21 -10.42
N CYS A 125 -5.33 1.43 -11.32
CA CYS A 125 -4.44 0.30 -10.99
C CYS A 125 -3.14 0.40 -11.78
N GLY A 126 -2.03 0.00 -11.15
CA GLY A 126 -0.72 -0.07 -11.78
C GLY A 126 0.17 -1.11 -11.11
N ARG A 127 1.26 -1.44 -11.76
CA ARG A 127 2.27 -2.37 -11.24
C ARG A 127 3.65 -2.05 -11.78
N MET A 128 4.68 -2.38 -11.03
CA MET A 128 6.08 -2.17 -11.40
C MET A 128 6.99 -3.14 -10.64
N LEU A 129 8.19 -3.35 -11.15
CA LEU A 129 9.26 -3.98 -10.39
C LEU A 129 10.21 -2.92 -9.84
N THR A 130 10.74 -3.15 -8.64
CA THR A 130 11.87 -2.36 -8.15
C THR A 130 13.08 -2.57 -9.05
N ASP A 131 13.85 -1.52 -9.24
CA ASP A 131 15.10 -1.57 -10.00
C ASP A 131 16.23 -2.31 -9.23
N GLU A 132 17.44 -2.30 -9.77
CA GLU A 132 18.62 -2.90 -9.16
C GLU A 132 18.99 -2.32 -7.79
N ASN A 133 18.57 -1.07 -7.51
CA ASN A 133 18.78 -0.38 -6.24
C ASN A 133 17.59 -0.54 -5.29
N GLY A 134 16.55 -1.30 -5.66
CA GLY A 134 15.33 -1.46 -4.88
C GLY A 134 14.37 -0.27 -4.98
N TYR A 135 14.59 0.64 -5.94
CA TYR A 135 13.76 1.83 -6.15
C TYR A 135 12.55 1.51 -7.01
N TYR A 136 11.41 2.12 -6.69
CA TYR A 136 10.20 2.12 -7.50
C TYR A 136 9.64 3.52 -7.68
N PHE A 137 8.93 3.75 -8.75
CA PHE A 137 8.11 4.95 -8.94
C PHE A 137 6.92 4.66 -9.86
N PHE A 138 5.88 5.46 -9.71
CA PHE A 138 4.75 5.49 -10.63
C PHE A 138 4.16 6.90 -10.71
N ARG A 139 3.48 7.17 -11.83
CA ARG A 139 2.71 8.40 -12.04
C ARG A 139 1.24 8.10 -11.86
N THR A 140 0.53 9.01 -11.21
CA THR A 140 -0.91 8.89 -10.97
C THR A 140 -1.56 10.26 -10.83
N VAL A 141 -2.86 10.30 -10.58
CA VAL A 141 -3.54 11.47 -10.02
C VAL A 141 -3.72 11.26 -8.52
N LYS A 142 -3.61 12.34 -7.73
CA LYS A 142 -3.85 12.27 -6.29
C LYS A 142 -5.30 11.81 -6.04
N PRO A 143 -5.53 10.71 -5.30
CA PRO A 143 -6.88 10.24 -5.05
C PRO A 143 -7.66 11.22 -4.17
N GLY A 144 -8.96 11.28 -4.38
CA GLY A 144 -9.86 12.02 -3.49
C GLY A 144 -10.22 11.22 -2.25
N ALA A 145 -10.58 11.94 -1.19
CA ALA A 145 -11.23 11.36 -0.03
C ALA A 145 -12.62 10.82 -0.40
N TYR A 146 -13.12 9.82 0.33
CA TYR A 146 -14.44 9.27 0.09
C TYR A 146 -15.18 8.88 1.37
N PRO A 147 -16.54 8.90 1.36
CA PRO A 147 -17.33 8.50 2.52
C PRO A 147 -17.21 6.98 2.74
N PHE A 148 -17.11 6.61 4.00
CA PHE A 148 -16.95 5.23 4.43
C PHE A 148 -18.03 4.81 5.41
N ARG A 149 -18.73 3.70 5.15
CA ARG A 149 -19.87 3.24 5.95
C ARG A 149 -19.45 2.61 7.30
N ASN A 150 -18.62 3.30 8.06
CA ASN A 150 -18.19 2.83 9.39
C ASN A 150 -19.01 3.49 10.52
N ARG A 151 -19.14 4.81 10.47
CA ARG A 151 -19.94 5.63 11.39
C ARG A 151 -20.71 6.68 10.61
N VAL A 152 -21.58 7.44 11.32
CA VAL A 152 -22.21 8.63 10.75
C VAL A 152 -21.10 9.62 10.38
N ASN A 153 -21.12 10.10 9.15
CA ASN A 153 -20.14 11.04 8.61
C ASN A 153 -18.68 10.58 8.73
N SER A 154 -18.42 9.30 8.46
CA SER A 154 -17.06 8.74 8.42
C SER A 154 -16.48 8.88 7.02
N TRP A 155 -15.28 9.43 6.92
CA TRP A 155 -14.56 9.63 5.66
C TRP A 155 -13.20 8.98 5.72
N ARG A 156 -12.75 8.47 4.58
CA ARG A 156 -11.38 8.02 4.38
C ARG A 156 -10.56 9.17 3.78
N PRO A 157 -9.35 9.46 4.32
CA PRO A 157 -8.42 10.39 3.68
C PRO A 157 -7.99 9.89 2.30
N ALA A 158 -7.34 10.74 1.53
CA ALA A 158 -6.65 10.36 0.31
C ALA A 158 -5.64 9.25 0.60
N HIS A 159 -5.72 8.12 -0.12
CA HIS A 159 -4.80 7.00 0.08
C HIS A 159 -4.65 6.14 -1.17
N ILE A 160 -3.52 5.47 -1.26
CA ILE A 160 -3.21 4.49 -2.30
C ILE A 160 -2.94 3.15 -1.62
N HIS A 161 -3.54 2.09 -2.13
CA HIS A 161 -3.26 0.72 -1.69
C HIS A 161 -2.02 0.18 -2.38
N PHE A 162 -1.23 -0.56 -1.63
CA PHE A 162 -0.05 -1.26 -2.11
C PHE A 162 -0.14 -2.74 -1.80
N SER A 163 0.34 -3.56 -2.74
CA SER A 163 0.63 -4.97 -2.56
C SER A 163 2.07 -5.19 -2.99
N VAL A 164 2.93 -5.53 -2.06
CA VAL A 164 4.36 -5.69 -2.28
C VAL A 164 4.75 -7.13 -1.98
N PHE A 165 5.37 -7.79 -2.96
CA PHE A 165 5.82 -9.17 -2.82
C PHE A 165 7.26 -9.17 -2.27
N GLY A 166 7.51 -10.00 -1.26
CA GLY A 166 8.85 -10.19 -0.75
C GLY A 166 9.61 -11.28 -1.51
N THR A 167 10.86 -11.49 -1.11
CA THR A 167 11.75 -12.51 -1.71
C THR A 167 11.40 -13.94 -1.30
N GLY A 168 10.64 -14.12 -0.21
CA GLY A 168 10.21 -15.43 0.28
C GLY A 168 8.81 -15.79 -0.21
N PHE A 169 8.53 -17.10 -0.34
CA PHE A 169 7.19 -17.60 -0.62
C PHE A 169 6.20 -17.09 0.43
N ALA A 170 4.98 -16.78 0.00
CA ALA A 170 3.94 -16.19 0.85
C ALA A 170 4.31 -14.86 1.55
N GLN A 171 5.44 -14.25 1.21
CA GLN A 171 5.79 -12.94 1.71
C GLN A 171 5.11 -11.86 0.88
N ARG A 172 3.95 -11.43 1.31
CA ARG A 172 3.20 -10.34 0.68
C ARG A 172 2.77 -9.34 1.73
N LEU A 173 3.13 -8.08 1.54
CA LEU A 173 2.65 -6.97 2.34
C LEU A 173 1.50 -6.29 1.59
N ILE A 174 0.34 -6.19 2.23
CA ILE A 174 -0.76 -5.34 1.75
C ILE A 174 -0.86 -4.17 2.71
N THR A 175 -0.69 -2.95 2.18
CA THR A 175 -0.69 -1.75 2.99
C THR A 175 -1.41 -0.59 2.30
N GLN A 176 -1.46 0.54 2.96
CA GLN A 176 -2.01 1.80 2.43
C GLN A 176 -1.03 2.92 2.70
N MET A 177 -0.84 3.77 1.70
CA MET A 177 -0.08 5.00 1.79
C MET A 177 -1.02 6.19 1.92
N TYR A 178 -0.75 7.07 2.86
CA TYR A 178 -1.45 8.35 3.04
C TYR A 178 -0.57 9.50 2.62
N PHE A 179 -1.15 10.65 2.38
CA PHE A 179 -0.44 11.86 1.94
C PHE A 179 -0.20 12.80 3.12
N GLU A 180 1.02 13.28 3.26
CA GLU A 180 1.38 14.29 4.28
C GLU A 180 0.47 15.51 4.18
N GLY A 181 0.01 15.99 5.32
CA GLY A 181 -0.85 17.18 5.42
C GLY A 181 -2.35 16.94 5.19
N ASP A 182 -2.80 15.70 4.91
CA ASP A 182 -4.23 15.43 4.77
C ASP A 182 -4.94 15.54 6.13
N PRO A 183 -5.90 16.49 6.27
CA PRO A 183 -6.57 16.76 7.54
C PRO A 183 -7.48 15.61 8.02
N LEU A 184 -7.81 14.65 7.16
CA LEU A 184 -8.66 13.51 7.52
C LEU A 184 -7.88 12.35 8.16
N ILE A 185 -6.54 12.33 8.08
CA ILE A 185 -5.72 11.27 8.68
C ILE A 185 -6.04 11.02 10.16
N PRO A 186 -6.14 12.05 11.04
CA PRO A 186 -6.47 11.83 12.44
C PRO A 186 -7.87 11.27 12.69
N HIS A 187 -8.74 11.34 11.69
CA HIS A 187 -10.14 10.90 11.77
C HIS A 187 -10.39 9.55 11.07
N ASP A 188 -9.36 8.96 10.44
CA ASP A 188 -9.51 7.68 9.76
C ASP A 188 -9.65 6.54 10.77
N SER A 189 -10.80 5.86 10.70
CA SER A 189 -11.11 4.71 11.55
C SER A 189 -10.19 3.51 11.33
N ILE A 190 -9.48 3.42 10.20
CA ILE A 190 -8.52 2.34 9.93
C ILE A 190 -7.17 2.68 10.57
N ILE A 191 -6.66 3.90 10.41
CA ILE A 191 -5.44 4.34 11.12
C ILE A 191 -5.63 4.25 12.63
N ALA A 192 -6.81 4.61 13.15
CA ALA A 192 -7.14 4.52 14.56
C ALA A 192 -7.08 3.09 15.15
N THR A 193 -7.02 2.06 14.32
CA THR A 193 -6.82 0.66 14.77
C THR A 193 -5.36 0.33 15.09
N ILE A 194 -4.41 1.17 14.65
CA ILE A 194 -2.98 0.97 14.86
C ILE A 194 -2.61 1.46 16.26
N PRO A 195 -2.10 0.58 17.15
CA PRO A 195 -1.84 0.96 18.54
C PRO A 195 -0.64 1.89 18.68
N ASP A 196 0.36 1.78 17.82
CA ASP A 196 1.57 2.60 17.85
C ASP A 196 1.46 3.76 16.84
N LYS A 197 1.42 4.98 17.37
CA LYS A 197 1.35 6.19 16.55
C LYS A 197 2.55 6.35 15.61
N SER A 198 3.75 6.00 16.06
CA SER A 198 4.96 6.09 15.22
C SER A 198 4.88 5.12 14.03
N ALA A 199 4.23 3.99 14.24
CA ALA A 199 3.97 3.02 13.18
C ALA A 199 2.92 3.54 12.18
N ALA A 200 1.88 4.22 12.67
CA ALA A 200 0.88 4.87 11.82
C ALA A 200 1.50 6.01 10.99
N ASP A 201 2.41 6.79 11.57
CA ASP A 201 3.11 7.88 10.88
C ASP A 201 3.96 7.37 9.71
N ARG A 202 4.50 6.14 9.79
CA ARG A 202 5.25 5.51 8.68
C ARG A 202 4.40 5.17 7.46
N LEU A 203 3.07 5.20 7.58
CA LEU A 203 2.16 5.05 6.44
C LEU A 203 1.93 6.35 5.67
N THR A 204 2.48 7.47 6.15
CA THR A 204 2.31 8.79 5.54
C THR A 204 3.50 9.13 4.66
N ALA A 205 3.27 9.16 3.34
CA ALA A 205 4.26 9.58 2.36
C ALA A 205 4.60 11.05 2.55
N LYS A 206 5.88 11.38 2.44
CA LYS A 206 6.41 12.73 2.62
C LYS A 206 6.50 13.46 1.30
N LEU A 207 6.11 14.73 1.27
CA LEU A 207 6.30 15.59 0.12
C LEU A 207 7.80 15.72 -0.20
N ASP A 208 8.18 15.37 -1.43
CA ASP A 208 9.53 15.47 -1.94
C ASP A 208 9.61 16.50 -3.07
N LEU A 209 9.97 17.73 -2.70
CA LEU A 209 10.09 18.83 -3.65
C LEU A 209 11.24 18.63 -4.64
N ASN A 210 12.27 17.87 -4.27
CA ASN A 210 13.41 17.62 -5.18
C ASN A 210 13.05 16.64 -6.30
N ALA A 211 12.14 15.71 -6.05
CA ALA A 211 11.61 14.78 -7.05
C ALA A 211 10.40 15.35 -7.80
N SER A 212 9.81 16.44 -7.31
CA SER A 212 8.68 17.12 -7.94
C SER A 212 9.11 17.81 -9.24
N ARG A 213 8.20 17.90 -10.20
CA ARG A 213 8.44 18.58 -11.46
C ARG A 213 7.77 19.96 -11.42
N PRO A 214 8.53 21.06 -11.55
CA PRO A 214 7.99 22.40 -11.51
C PRO A 214 6.87 22.59 -12.55
N LEU A 215 5.75 23.18 -12.12
CA LEU A 215 4.57 23.47 -12.94
C LEU A 215 3.85 22.24 -13.53
N GLU A 216 4.28 21.01 -13.17
CA GLU A 216 3.72 19.77 -13.70
C GLU A 216 3.09 18.92 -12.61
N CYS A 217 3.88 18.43 -11.62
CA CYS A 217 3.37 17.55 -10.59
C CYS A 217 4.20 17.56 -9.30
N LEU A 218 3.55 17.29 -8.18
CA LEU A 218 4.21 17.03 -6.90
C LEU A 218 4.64 15.57 -6.80
N ALA A 219 5.75 15.33 -6.09
CA ALA A 219 6.22 13.99 -5.78
C ALA A 219 6.10 13.70 -4.29
N TYR A 220 5.75 12.46 -3.96
CA TYR A 220 5.67 11.95 -2.59
C TYR A 220 6.55 10.72 -2.43
N ARG A 221 7.37 10.72 -1.38
CA ARG A 221 8.25 9.58 -1.05
C ARG A 221 7.59 8.66 -0.03
N PHE A 222 7.52 7.38 -0.36
CA PHE A 222 7.00 6.32 0.50
C PHE A 222 7.93 5.11 0.48
N ASP A 223 8.76 4.97 1.50
CA ASP A 223 9.65 3.82 1.66
C ASP A 223 8.91 2.67 2.35
N ILE A 224 9.12 1.45 1.88
CA ILE A 224 8.43 0.24 2.33
C ILE A 224 9.43 -0.72 2.95
N VAL A 225 9.17 -1.13 4.20
CA VAL A 225 9.98 -2.10 4.92
C VAL A 225 9.14 -3.36 5.12
N LEU A 226 9.59 -4.48 4.57
CA LEU A 226 8.79 -5.71 4.54
C LEU A 226 8.74 -6.44 5.88
N ARG A 227 9.77 -6.33 6.72
CA ARG A 227 9.86 -7.03 8.02
C ARG A 227 10.70 -6.24 9.02
N GLY A 228 10.67 -6.70 10.29
CA GLY A 228 11.49 -6.16 11.38
C GLY A 228 10.79 -5.08 12.19
N SER A 229 11.51 -4.48 13.15
CA SER A 229 10.95 -3.49 14.08
C SER A 229 10.48 -2.19 13.43
N ARG A 230 10.95 -1.90 12.23
CA ARG A 230 10.55 -0.73 11.43
C ARG A 230 9.65 -1.09 10.25
N GLN A 231 9.06 -2.27 10.27
CA GLN A 231 8.20 -2.74 9.18
C GLN A 231 7.05 -1.77 8.87
N THR A 232 6.69 -1.71 7.61
CA THR A 232 5.47 -1.03 7.15
C THR A 232 4.26 -1.87 7.52
N LEU A 233 3.20 -1.25 8.02
CA LEU A 233 1.96 -1.92 8.39
C LEU A 233 1.06 -1.99 7.13
N PHE A 234 0.23 -2.95 6.95
CA PHE A 234 -0.99 -3.40 7.58
C PHE A 234 -1.20 -4.93 7.56
N GLU A 235 -0.58 -5.66 8.37
CA GLU A 235 -1.06 -7.00 8.62
C GLU A 235 -1.80 -7.03 9.94
N ASN A 236 -2.91 -7.75 10.00
CA ASN A 236 -3.67 -7.89 11.22
C ASN A 236 -2.89 -8.71 12.25
N LYS A 237 -2.90 -8.29 13.50
CA LYS A 237 -2.40 -9.08 14.62
C LYS A 237 -3.29 -10.32 14.78
N LEU A 238 -2.69 -11.50 14.77
CA LEU A 238 -3.40 -12.73 15.12
C LEU A 238 -3.66 -12.75 16.63
N GLN A 239 -4.91 -12.90 17.02
CA GLN A 239 -5.25 -13.08 18.44
C GLN A 239 -4.83 -14.51 18.85
N GLY A 240 -4.12 -14.62 19.96
CA GLY A 240 -3.72 -15.91 20.55
C GLY A 240 -2.32 -16.41 20.19
N ALA A 241 -1.46 -15.59 19.61
CA ALA A 241 -0.03 -15.89 19.42
C ALA A 241 0.83 -15.13 20.43
#